data_ee5ddb3d9d473b0000dc34208d388d48
#
_entry.id   ee5ddb3d9d473b0000dc34208d388d48
#
_cell.length_a   1.000
_cell.length_b   1.000
_cell.length_c   1.000
_cell.angle_alpha   90.00
_cell.angle_beta   90.00
_cell.angle_gamma   90.00
#
_symmetry.space_group_name_H-M   'P 1'
#
loop_
_entity.id
_entity.type
_entity.pdbx_description
1 polymer ?
#
loop_
_entity_poly.entity_id
_entity_poly.type
_entity_poly.pdbx_seq_one_letter_code
_entity_poly.pdbx_strand_id
1 'polypeptide(L)'
;MDPKEKSRSAERIIPAKEHIYLDGPKSRTYELGFAFHVLWQFLKGFRTLHFVGPCITVFGSARFKEDHIYYKKAEEFGKKIAELGFTTMTGGGPGIMEAANRGAFENGGESVGCNIKLPFEQHYNKYLTASVTFEHFFVRKVLLVKYSYAFIIMPGGFGTMDEFFETVTLIQTKTITQFPIVLFGKEFYKELMVAIESMAAQGTISKEDLDLVLLTDDIEEAMHHIRQYITANYQIKKRWRIPWLFEKR
;
A
#
# COMPACT_ATOMS: atom_id res chain seq x y z
N MET A 1 6.50 12.64 -58.61
CA MET A 1 6.88 13.47 -57.48
C MET A 1 6.28 12.86 -56.21
N ASP A 2 7.14 12.34 -55.45
CA ASP A 2 6.97 11.37 -54.36
C ASP A 2 6.35 12.00 -53.10
N PRO A 3 5.28 11.47 -52.51
CA PRO A 3 4.82 11.90 -51.21
C PRO A 3 5.59 11.13 -50.14
N LYS A 4 6.44 11.84 -49.45
CA LYS A 4 7.24 11.44 -48.32
C LYS A 4 6.55 10.39 -47.43
N GLU A 5 7.09 9.19 -47.41
CA GLU A 5 7.01 8.26 -46.33
C GLU A 5 7.47 8.93 -45.03
N LYS A 6 6.51 9.37 -44.23
CA LYS A 6 6.75 9.58 -42.80
C LYS A 6 6.98 8.21 -42.18
N SER A 7 8.24 7.85 -42.01
CA SER A 7 8.67 6.79 -41.11
C SER A 7 8.01 7.07 -39.76
N ARG A 8 6.91 6.38 -39.50
CA ARG A 8 6.40 6.20 -38.14
C ARG A 8 7.44 5.34 -37.43
N SER A 9 8.31 5.98 -36.67
CA SER A 9 9.06 5.26 -35.65
C SER A 9 8.02 4.57 -34.77
N ALA A 10 7.87 3.26 -34.95
CA ALA A 10 7.05 2.46 -34.09
C ALA A 10 7.64 2.62 -32.68
N GLU A 11 6.96 3.34 -31.81
CA GLU A 11 7.28 3.37 -30.39
C GLU A 11 7.28 1.92 -29.93
N ARG A 12 8.46 1.38 -29.65
CA ARG A 12 8.59 0.07 -29.05
C ARG A 12 8.05 0.18 -27.63
N ILE A 13 6.85 -0.35 -27.41
CA ILE A 13 6.36 -0.60 -26.08
C ILE A 13 7.32 -1.62 -25.47
N ILE A 14 8.15 -1.17 -24.54
CA ILE A 14 9.02 -2.05 -23.76
C ILE A 14 8.11 -2.64 -22.68
N PRO A 15 7.75 -3.94 -22.73
CA PRO A 15 6.92 -4.54 -21.72
C PRO A 15 7.57 -4.40 -20.35
N ALA A 16 6.76 -4.19 -19.31
CA ALA A 16 7.25 -4.26 -17.95
C ALA A 16 7.93 -5.61 -17.70
N LYS A 17 8.99 -5.65 -16.88
CA LYS A 17 9.71 -6.90 -16.60
C LYS A 17 8.79 -7.99 -16.05
N GLU A 18 7.75 -7.61 -15.31
CA GLU A 18 6.73 -8.51 -14.80
C GLU A 18 5.91 -9.18 -15.92
N HIS A 19 5.58 -8.44 -16.99
CA HIS A 19 4.93 -9.01 -18.16
C HIS A 19 5.77 -10.12 -18.81
N ILE A 20 7.09 -9.92 -18.93
CA ILE A 20 7.99 -10.93 -19.50
C ILE A 20 8.05 -12.17 -18.59
N TYR A 21 8.00 -12.00 -17.28
CA TYR A 21 8.00 -13.11 -16.31
C TYR A 21 6.71 -13.93 -16.41
N LEU A 22 5.55 -13.27 -16.51
CA LEU A 22 4.24 -13.91 -16.59
C LEU A 22 3.89 -14.50 -17.97
N ASP A 23 4.78 -14.34 -18.95
CA ASP A 23 4.62 -14.81 -20.33
C ASP A 23 5.02 -16.31 -20.50
N GLY A 24 4.63 -17.16 -19.54
CA GLY A 24 4.87 -18.59 -19.53
C GLY A 24 6.28 -19.02 -19.10
N PRO A 25 6.60 -20.32 -19.16
CA PRO A 25 7.87 -20.85 -18.68
C PRO A 25 9.03 -20.39 -19.57
N LYS A 26 10.14 -20.00 -18.91
CA LYS A 26 11.38 -19.56 -19.55
C LYS A 26 12.52 -20.56 -19.31
N SER A 27 13.70 -20.28 -19.84
CA SER A 27 14.88 -21.11 -19.57
C SER A 27 15.27 -21.06 -18.08
N ARG A 28 15.84 -22.13 -17.54
CA ARG A 28 16.26 -22.21 -16.13
C ARG A 28 17.26 -21.11 -15.74
N THR A 29 18.12 -20.70 -16.66
CA THR A 29 19.07 -19.60 -16.44
C THR A 29 18.36 -18.26 -16.32
N TYR A 30 17.30 -18.04 -17.12
CA TYR A 30 16.44 -16.85 -16.99
C TYR A 30 15.71 -16.82 -15.65
N GLU A 31 15.07 -17.93 -15.28
CA GLU A 31 14.34 -18.04 -14.00
C GLU A 31 15.25 -17.86 -12.79
N LEU A 32 16.47 -18.39 -12.84
CA LEU A 32 17.46 -18.16 -11.80
C LEU A 32 17.85 -16.67 -11.70
N GLY A 33 18.10 -16.01 -12.84
CA GLY A 33 18.38 -14.57 -12.89
C GLY A 33 17.21 -13.75 -12.34
N PHE A 34 15.99 -14.13 -12.67
CA PHE A 34 14.78 -13.52 -12.11
C PHE A 34 14.72 -13.68 -10.57
N ALA A 35 14.97 -14.87 -10.05
CA ALA A 35 14.97 -15.11 -8.60
C ALA A 35 16.00 -14.23 -7.88
N PHE A 36 17.21 -14.07 -8.41
CA PHE A 36 18.21 -13.14 -7.87
C PHE A 36 17.74 -11.68 -7.95
N HIS A 37 17.07 -11.28 -9.02
CA HIS A 37 16.52 -9.94 -9.14
C HIS A 37 15.44 -9.65 -8.09
N VAL A 38 14.53 -10.61 -7.85
CA VAL A 38 13.52 -10.53 -6.78
C VAL A 38 14.17 -10.43 -5.40
N LEU A 39 15.17 -11.28 -5.12
CA LEU A 39 15.93 -11.21 -3.87
C LEU A 39 16.55 -9.82 -3.67
N TRP A 40 17.14 -9.26 -4.72
CA TRP A 40 17.72 -7.91 -4.68
C TRP A 40 16.67 -6.83 -4.36
N GLN A 41 15.47 -6.94 -4.92
CA GLN A 41 14.38 -6.00 -4.60
C GLN A 41 13.94 -6.09 -3.14
N PHE A 42 13.87 -7.30 -2.56
CA PHE A 42 13.62 -7.46 -1.13
C PHE A 42 14.73 -6.83 -0.28
N LEU A 43 15.99 -7.07 -0.59
CA LEU A 43 17.12 -6.47 0.12
C LEU A 43 17.08 -4.93 0.06
N LYS A 44 16.78 -4.36 -1.12
CA LYS A 44 16.57 -2.92 -1.31
C LYS A 44 15.42 -2.40 -0.44
N GLY A 45 14.29 -3.11 -0.42
CA GLY A 45 13.14 -2.76 0.39
C GLY A 45 13.44 -2.81 1.88
N PHE A 46 14.04 -3.90 2.37
CA PHE A 46 14.45 -4.03 3.77
C PHE A 46 15.41 -2.92 4.18
N ARG A 47 16.42 -2.62 3.36
CA ARG A 47 17.37 -1.56 3.64
C ARG A 47 16.71 -0.18 3.76
N THR A 48 15.76 0.14 2.88
CA THR A 48 15.07 1.43 2.89
C THR A 48 14.07 1.53 4.03
N LEU A 49 13.30 0.46 4.29
CA LEU A 49 12.19 0.47 5.23
C LEU A 49 12.59 0.08 6.67
N HIS A 50 13.83 -0.34 6.90
CA HIS A 50 14.26 -0.79 8.24
C HIS A 50 14.15 0.30 9.31
N PHE A 51 14.38 1.56 8.94
CA PHE A 51 14.44 2.67 9.88
C PHE A 51 13.21 3.59 9.86
N VAL A 52 12.21 3.30 9.05
CA VAL A 52 11.01 4.15 8.93
C VAL A 52 10.08 4.09 10.15
N GLY A 53 10.35 3.18 11.10
CA GLY A 53 9.50 2.99 12.27
C GLY A 53 8.24 2.16 12.00
N PRO A 54 7.33 2.05 12.98
CA PRO A 54 6.06 1.37 12.78
C PRO A 54 5.15 2.20 11.86
N CYS A 55 4.56 1.54 10.85
CA CYS A 55 3.74 2.22 9.85
C CYS A 55 2.24 1.95 10.02
N ILE A 56 1.43 2.93 9.66
CA ILE A 56 0.02 2.76 9.31
C ILE A 56 -0.10 3.05 7.82
N THR A 57 -0.61 2.10 7.05
CA THR A 57 -0.67 2.23 5.59
C THR A 57 -2.04 2.69 5.14
N VAL A 58 -2.06 3.71 4.27
CA VAL A 58 -3.28 4.26 3.67
C VAL A 58 -3.31 3.90 2.19
N PHE A 59 -4.38 3.22 1.78
CA PHE A 59 -4.68 2.89 0.39
C PHE A 59 -5.88 3.69 -0.11
N GLY A 60 -5.92 3.96 -1.40
CA GLY A 60 -7.04 4.63 -2.02
C GLY A 60 -6.76 5.04 -3.46
N SER A 61 -7.74 5.71 -4.07
CA SER A 61 -7.69 6.12 -5.47
C SER A 61 -6.57 7.13 -5.77
N ALA A 62 -5.79 6.86 -6.82
CA ALA A 62 -4.84 7.81 -7.38
C ALA A 62 -5.50 8.96 -8.19
N ARG A 63 -6.82 8.91 -8.38
CA ARG A 63 -7.56 9.82 -9.28
C ARG A 63 -8.28 10.96 -8.57
N PHE A 64 -8.44 10.91 -7.25
CA PHE A 64 -9.06 11.99 -6.50
C PHE A 64 -8.12 13.18 -6.38
N LYS A 65 -8.64 14.38 -6.75
CA LYS A 65 -7.91 15.64 -6.69
C LYS A 65 -8.08 16.30 -5.32
N GLU A 66 -7.32 17.35 -5.07
CA GLU A 66 -7.28 18.08 -3.78
C GLU A 66 -8.63 18.65 -3.33
N ASP A 67 -9.54 18.96 -4.26
CA ASP A 67 -10.89 19.44 -3.98
C ASP A 67 -11.86 18.36 -3.50
N HIS A 68 -11.53 17.08 -3.77
CA HIS A 68 -12.39 15.95 -3.45
C HIS A 68 -12.46 15.71 -1.93
N ILE A 69 -13.67 15.35 -1.44
CA ILE A 69 -13.88 15.12 -0.01
C ILE A 69 -12.97 14.05 0.58
N TYR A 70 -12.77 12.95 -0.14
CA TYR A 70 -11.91 11.86 0.33
C TYR A 70 -10.42 12.22 0.29
N TYR A 71 -9.97 13.14 -0.57
CA TYR A 71 -8.60 13.66 -0.52
C TYR A 71 -8.37 14.39 0.82
N LYS A 72 -9.28 15.29 1.20
CA LYS A 72 -9.20 16.03 2.48
C LYS A 72 -9.25 15.11 3.69
N LYS A 73 -10.10 14.06 3.63
CA LYS A 73 -10.15 13.04 4.69
C LYS A 73 -8.88 12.21 4.79
N ALA A 74 -8.24 11.89 3.67
CA ALA A 74 -6.95 11.19 3.66
C ALA A 74 -5.82 12.07 4.23
N GLU A 75 -5.81 13.37 3.94
CA GLU A 75 -4.89 14.34 4.53
C GLU A 75 -5.07 14.40 6.05
N GLU A 76 -6.31 14.43 6.54
CA GLU A 76 -6.63 14.39 7.96
C GLU A 76 -6.14 13.08 8.62
N PHE A 77 -6.32 11.92 7.97
CA PHE A 77 -5.74 10.65 8.43
C PHE A 77 -4.22 10.72 8.55
N GLY A 78 -3.53 11.24 7.54
CA GLY A 78 -2.08 11.41 7.59
C GLY A 78 -1.61 12.23 8.79
N LYS A 79 -2.28 13.35 9.07
CA LYS A 79 -2.05 14.17 10.27
C LYS A 79 -2.26 13.37 11.56
N LYS A 80 -3.37 12.66 11.70
CA LYS A 80 -3.70 11.85 12.88
C LYS A 80 -2.72 10.70 13.11
N ILE A 81 -2.24 10.08 12.04
CA ILE A 81 -1.19 9.04 12.11
C ILE A 81 0.11 9.64 12.65
N ALA A 82 0.50 10.83 12.17
CA ALA A 82 1.68 11.54 12.67
C ALA A 82 1.54 11.91 14.16
N GLU A 83 0.37 12.41 14.59
CA GLU A 83 0.04 12.70 15.99
C GLU A 83 0.15 11.45 16.90
N LEU A 84 -0.13 10.24 16.37
CA LEU A 84 0.09 8.99 17.09
C LEU A 84 1.58 8.57 17.18
N GLY A 85 2.48 9.26 16.48
CA GLY A 85 3.90 8.91 16.40
C GLY A 85 4.19 7.74 15.46
N PHE A 86 3.29 7.42 14.54
CA PHE A 86 3.46 6.41 13.50
C PHE A 86 3.88 7.03 12.17
N THR A 87 4.55 6.24 11.37
CA THR A 87 4.89 6.60 9.98
C THR A 87 3.67 6.37 9.10
N THR A 88 3.30 7.37 8.30
CA THR A 88 2.30 7.18 7.24
C THR A 88 2.94 6.54 6.03
N MET A 89 2.52 5.34 5.68
CA MET A 89 2.98 4.62 4.49
C MET A 89 1.89 4.56 3.43
N THR A 90 2.26 4.74 2.17
CA THR A 90 1.35 4.63 1.02
C THR A 90 2.04 4.00 -0.18
N GLY A 91 1.32 3.87 -1.29
CA GLY A 91 1.92 3.52 -2.58
C GLY A 91 2.77 4.65 -3.20
N GLY A 92 2.87 5.84 -2.58
CA GLY A 92 3.71 6.95 -3.02
C GLY A 92 3.25 7.68 -4.30
N GLY A 93 2.06 7.34 -4.82
CA GLY A 93 1.46 7.98 -6.00
C GLY A 93 0.61 9.20 -5.65
N PRO A 94 -0.14 9.74 -6.63
CA PRO A 94 -1.05 10.88 -6.46
C PRO A 94 -2.34 10.50 -5.72
N GLY A 95 -3.24 11.45 -5.58
CA GLY A 95 -4.58 11.29 -5.03
C GLY A 95 -4.59 11.01 -3.53
N ILE A 96 -5.31 9.98 -3.10
CA ILE A 96 -5.41 9.59 -1.68
C ILE A 96 -4.03 9.32 -1.06
N MET A 97 -3.12 8.70 -1.81
CA MET A 97 -1.76 8.42 -1.34
C MET A 97 -1.00 9.72 -1.06
N GLU A 98 -1.05 10.66 -1.99
CA GLU A 98 -0.45 11.99 -1.82
C GLU A 98 -1.07 12.74 -0.64
N ALA A 99 -2.39 12.73 -0.52
CA ALA A 99 -3.10 13.40 0.57
C ALA A 99 -2.66 12.88 1.94
N ALA A 100 -2.63 11.57 2.14
CA ALA A 100 -2.20 10.98 3.40
C ALA A 100 -0.72 11.28 3.70
N ASN A 101 0.16 11.19 2.71
CA ASN A 101 1.56 11.57 2.86
C ASN A 101 1.72 13.06 3.19
N ARG A 102 0.96 13.93 2.53
CA ARG A 102 0.95 15.38 2.80
C ARG A 102 0.54 15.68 4.22
N GLY A 103 -0.58 15.10 4.68
CA GLY A 103 -1.06 15.28 6.04
C GLY A 103 -0.02 14.91 7.10
N ALA A 104 0.72 13.81 6.90
CA ALA A 104 1.81 13.43 7.78
C ALA A 104 3.01 14.39 7.69
N PHE A 105 3.48 14.66 6.47
CA PHE A 105 4.67 15.48 6.22
C PHE A 105 4.53 16.90 6.73
N GLU A 106 3.41 17.57 6.43
CA GLU A 106 3.15 18.96 6.87
C GLU A 106 2.95 19.08 8.39
N ASN A 107 2.65 17.98 9.09
CA ASN A 107 2.56 17.92 10.55
C ASN A 107 3.81 17.31 11.22
N GLY A 108 4.94 17.27 10.51
CA GLY A 108 6.24 16.84 11.05
C GLY A 108 6.37 15.34 11.29
N GLY A 109 5.45 14.52 10.75
CA GLY A 109 5.51 13.06 10.80
C GLY A 109 6.36 12.46 9.70
N GLU A 110 6.78 11.20 9.90
CA GLU A 110 7.44 10.41 8.87
C GLU A 110 6.44 9.96 7.81
N SER A 111 6.84 10.06 6.54
CA SER A 111 5.99 9.83 5.38
C SER A 111 6.72 9.00 4.34
N VAL A 112 6.22 7.82 4.02
CA VAL A 112 6.91 6.82 3.21
C VAL A 112 6.10 6.38 2.01
N GLY A 113 6.77 6.30 0.84
CA GLY A 113 6.20 5.81 -0.40
C GLY A 113 6.79 4.47 -0.82
N CYS A 114 5.96 3.43 -0.91
CA CYS A 114 6.30 2.15 -1.53
C CYS A 114 5.79 2.13 -2.97
N ASN A 115 6.58 2.65 -3.90
CA ASN A 115 6.19 2.83 -5.29
C ASN A 115 6.33 1.55 -6.11
N ILE A 116 5.55 1.46 -7.18
CA ILE A 116 5.69 0.44 -8.22
C ILE A 116 6.05 1.10 -9.55
N LYS A 117 6.96 0.50 -10.29
CA LYS A 117 7.33 0.97 -11.62
C LYS A 117 6.24 0.59 -12.60
N LEU A 118 5.50 1.57 -13.10
CA LEU A 118 4.45 1.40 -14.11
C LEU A 118 4.97 1.74 -15.52
N PRO A 119 4.44 1.08 -16.58
CA PRO A 119 4.90 1.32 -17.96
C PRO A 119 4.60 2.71 -18.49
N PHE A 120 3.53 3.37 -18.01
CA PHE A 120 2.96 4.54 -18.68
C PHE A 120 2.99 5.84 -17.89
N GLU A 121 3.04 5.82 -16.55
CA GLU A 121 3.10 7.05 -15.75
C GLU A 121 3.77 6.78 -14.41
N GLN A 122 4.75 7.62 -14.05
CA GLN A 122 5.32 7.62 -12.71
C GLN A 122 5.26 9.04 -12.14
N HIS A 123 4.19 9.31 -11.41
CA HIS A 123 4.12 10.51 -10.58
C HIS A 123 4.40 10.13 -9.13
N TYR A 124 5.57 10.50 -8.64
CA TYR A 124 5.88 10.43 -7.21
C TYR A 124 5.33 11.67 -6.54
N ASN A 125 4.66 11.51 -5.42
CA ASN A 125 4.27 12.68 -4.65
C ASN A 125 5.49 13.28 -3.94
N LYS A 126 5.44 14.59 -3.68
CA LYS A 126 6.57 15.37 -3.11
C LYS A 126 6.64 15.33 -1.57
N TYR A 127 5.65 14.74 -0.92
CA TYR A 127 5.50 14.73 0.53
C TYR A 127 6.06 13.47 1.19
N LEU A 128 7.19 12.97 0.70
CA LEU A 128 7.83 11.76 1.17
C LEU A 128 9.15 12.07 1.89
N THR A 129 9.32 11.55 3.11
CA THR A 129 10.60 11.56 3.83
C THR A 129 11.51 10.42 3.37
N ALA A 130 10.92 9.30 2.93
CA ALA A 130 11.62 8.18 2.33
C ALA A 130 10.77 7.50 1.26
N SER A 131 11.41 6.93 0.26
CA SER A 131 10.71 6.18 -0.80
C SER A 131 11.52 5.02 -1.33
N VAL A 132 10.82 3.98 -1.77
CA VAL A 132 11.39 2.84 -2.48
C VAL A 132 10.49 2.46 -3.65
N THR A 133 11.10 2.18 -4.80
CA THR A 133 10.38 1.77 -6.01
C THR A 133 10.72 0.32 -6.34
N PHE A 134 9.69 -0.49 -6.53
CA PHE A 134 9.75 -1.89 -6.88
C PHE A 134 9.38 -2.09 -8.35
N GLU A 135 9.85 -3.19 -8.95
CA GLU A 135 9.48 -3.60 -10.30
C GLU A 135 8.40 -4.69 -10.30
N HIS A 136 8.17 -5.36 -9.15
CA HIS A 136 7.20 -6.44 -9.01
C HIS A 136 6.18 -6.13 -7.90
N PHE A 137 4.89 -6.30 -8.23
CA PHE A 137 3.78 -6.05 -7.32
C PHE A 137 3.88 -6.90 -6.05
N PHE A 138 4.17 -8.20 -6.19
CA PHE A 138 4.23 -9.11 -5.04
C PHE A 138 5.34 -8.76 -4.04
N VAL A 139 6.49 -8.23 -4.49
CA VAL A 139 7.54 -7.75 -3.58
C VAL A 139 7.05 -6.55 -2.78
N ARG A 140 6.41 -5.58 -3.45
CA ARG A 140 5.84 -4.40 -2.83
C ARG A 140 4.77 -4.77 -1.79
N LYS A 141 3.83 -5.66 -2.15
CA LYS A 141 2.72 -6.10 -1.30
C LYS A 141 3.22 -6.73 0.00
N VAL A 142 4.17 -7.65 -0.08
CA VAL A 142 4.79 -8.27 1.10
C VAL A 142 5.38 -7.22 2.04
N LEU A 143 6.03 -6.19 1.50
CA LEU A 143 6.67 -5.15 2.32
C LEU A 143 5.65 -4.17 2.91
N LEU A 144 4.59 -3.83 2.18
CA LEU A 144 3.48 -3.04 2.70
C LEU A 144 2.84 -3.73 3.91
N VAL A 145 2.52 -5.01 3.80
CA VAL A 145 1.97 -5.80 4.90
C VAL A 145 2.98 -5.92 6.06
N LYS A 146 4.25 -6.27 5.75
CA LYS A 146 5.28 -6.52 6.76
C LYS A 146 5.56 -5.34 7.70
N TYR A 147 5.53 -4.11 7.19
CA TYR A 147 5.86 -2.92 7.97
C TYR A 147 4.65 -2.22 8.58
N SER A 148 3.45 -2.71 8.30
CA SER A 148 2.19 -2.10 8.76
C SER A 148 1.67 -2.70 10.04
N TYR A 149 1.08 -1.84 10.86
CA TYR A 149 0.37 -2.18 12.10
C TYR A 149 -1.13 -1.91 12.01
N ALA A 150 -1.57 -1.24 10.98
CA ALA A 150 -2.97 -1.05 10.60
C ALA A 150 -3.06 -0.67 9.13
N PHE A 151 -4.20 -0.96 8.51
CA PHE A 151 -4.56 -0.48 7.18
C PHE A 151 -5.79 0.42 7.23
N ILE A 152 -5.72 1.53 6.51
CA ILE A 152 -6.85 2.42 6.23
C ILE A 152 -7.12 2.36 4.73
N ILE A 153 -8.27 1.80 4.39
CA ILE A 153 -8.70 1.58 3.01
C ILE A 153 -9.71 2.67 2.65
N MET A 154 -9.26 3.68 1.92
CA MET A 154 -10.09 4.77 1.40
C MET A 154 -10.72 4.36 0.05
N PRO A 155 -11.77 5.04 -0.40
CA PRO A 155 -12.36 4.78 -1.72
C PRO A 155 -11.33 4.70 -2.83
N GLY A 156 -11.35 3.58 -3.57
CA GLY A 156 -10.34 3.29 -4.58
C GLY A 156 -10.77 2.22 -5.59
N GLY A 157 -9.90 1.97 -6.55
CA GLY A 157 -10.14 0.99 -7.62
C GLY A 157 -9.54 -0.39 -7.31
N PHE A 158 -9.29 -1.16 -8.38
CA PHE A 158 -8.80 -2.54 -8.29
C PHE A 158 -7.53 -2.70 -7.44
N GLY A 159 -6.55 -1.80 -7.58
CA GLY A 159 -5.33 -1.89 -6.78
C GLY A 159 -5.56 -1.68 -5.28
N THR A 160 -6.57 -0.90 -4.90
CA THR A 160 -6.98 -0.72 -3.50
C THR A 160 -7.71 -1.97 -2.98
N MET A 161 -8.58 -2.56 -3.81
CA MET A 161 -9.30 -3.79 -3.46
C MET A 161 -8.38 -5.00 -3.42
N ASP A 162 -7.38 -5.06 -4.27
CA ASP A 162 -6.35 -6.10 -4.29
C ASP A 162 -5.59 -6.16 -2.94
N GLU A 163 -5.15 -5.02 -2.42
CA GLU A 163 -4.49 -4.94 -1.10
C GLU A 163 -5.47 -5.26 0.06
N PHE A 164 -6.73 -4.85 -0.06
CA PHE A 164 -7.76 -5.14 0.92
C PHE A 164 -8.02 -6.65 1.02
N PHE A 165 -8.35 -7.30 -0.10
CA PHE A 165 -8.69 -8.73 -0.10
C PHE A 165 -7.50 -9.63 0.22
N GLU A 166 -6.29 -9.29 -0.23
CA GLU A 166 -5.09 -10.01 0.18
C GLU A 166 -4.92 -9.99 1.68
N THR A 167 -5.01 -8.80 2.29
CA THR A 167 -4.78 -8.64 3.73
C THR A 167 -5.85 -9.35 4.56
N VAL A 168 -7.13 -9.21 4.20
CA VAL A 168 -8.23 -9.93 4.87
C VAL A 168 -8.01 -11.43 4.77
N THR A 169 -7.62 -11.94 3.59
CA THR A 169 -7.32 -13.36 3.38
C THR A 169 -6.16 -13.84 4.26
N LEU A 170 -5.07 -13.08 4.35
CA LEU A 170 -3.92 -13.42 5.18
C LEU A 170 -4.27 -13.47 6.68
N ILE A 171 -5.16 -12.60 7.16
CA ILE A 171 -5.66 -12.60 8.55
C ILE A 171 -6.61 -13.77 8.75
N GLN A 172 -7.61 -13.97 7.88
CA GLN A 172 -8.57 -15.05 7.94
C GLN A 172 -7.90 -16.42 8.00
N THR A 173 -6.88 -16.63 7.15
CA THR A 173 -6.12 -17.89 7.10
C THR A 173 -5.08 -18.02 8.21
N LYS A 174 -4.98 -17.03 9.13
CA LYS A 174 -4.00 -16.97 10.21
C LYS A 174 -2.54 -17.01 9.73
N THR A 175 -2.30 -16.63 8.48
CA THR A 175 -0.96 -16.50 7.90
C THR A 175 -0.20 -15.33 8.53
N ILE A 176 -0.92 -14.27 8.86
CA ILE A 176 -0.40 -13.15 9.65
C ILE A 176 -1.26 -12.95 10.90
N THR A 177 -0.67 -12.30 11.91
CA THR A 177 -1.41 -11.88 13.10
C THR A 177 -2.45 -10.84 12.69
N GLN A 178 -3.65 -10.93 13.27
CA GLN A 178 -4.69 -9.93 13.06
C GLN A 178 -4.15 -8.53 13.40
N PHE A 179 -4.50 -7.55 12.59
CA PHE A 179 -4.31 -6.13 12.85
C PHE A 179 -5.50 -5.32 12.29
N PRO A 180 -5.71 -4.08 12.76
CA PRO A 180 -6.88 -3.29 12.36
C PRO A 180 -6.91 -3.01 10.86
N ILE A 181 -8.05 -3.31 10.24
CA ILE A 181 -8.39 -2.87 8.89
C ILE A 181 -9.59 -1.95 9.00
N VAL A 182 -9.41 -0.70 8.60
CA VAL A 182 -10.48 0.29 8.53
C VAL A 182 -10.89 0.48 7.07
N LEU A 183 -12.16 0.24 6.78
CA LEU A 183 -12.78 0.56 5.51
C LEU A 183 -13.50 1.90 5.66
N PHE A 184 -12.98 2.97 5.06
CA PHE A 184 -13.50 4.32 5.23
C PHE A 184 -14.34 4.75 4.03
N GLY A 185 -15.60 5.14 4.29
CA GLY A 185 -16.55 5.55 3.26
C GLY A 185 -17.72 4.57 3.13
N LYS A 186 -18.67 4.61 4.08
CA LYS A 186 -19.82 3.69 4.17
C LYS A 186 -20.61 3.63 2.86
N GLU A 187 -20.90 4.78 2.27
CA GLU A 187 -21.68 4.83 1.03
C GLU A 187 -20.92 4.21 -0.16
N PHE A 188 -19.61 4.46 -0.25
CA PHE A 188 -18.80 3.89 -1.32
C PHE A 188 -18.69 2.37 -1.22
N TYR A 189 -18.56 1.84 0.00
CA TYR A 189 -18.35 0.41 0.25
C TYR A 189 -19.62 -0.38 0.53
N LYS A 190 -20.79 0.25 0.47
CA LYS A 190 -22.08 -0.38 0.77
C LYS A 190 -22.31 -1.68 0.01
N GLU A 191 -22.15 -1.65 -1.31
CA GLU A 191 -22.37 -2.83 -2.15
C GLU A 191 -21.31 -3.91 -1.93
N LEU A 192 -20.08 -3.52 -1.61
CA LEU A 192 -19.03 -4.45 -1.23
C LEU A 192 -19.40 -5.20 0.07
N MET A 193 -19.91 -4.48 1.08
CA MET A 193 -20.31 -5.10 2.34
C MET A 193 -21.49 -6.05 2.14
N VAL A 194 -22.47 -5.69 1.32
CA VAL A 194 -23.57 -6.62 0.94
C VAL A 194 -23.03 -7.89 0.30
N ALA A 195 -22.02 -7.78 -0.58
CA ALA A 195 -21.39 -8.95 -1.18
C ALA A 195 -20.66 -9.82 -0.14
N ILE A 196 -19.92 -9.20 0.80
CA ILE A 196 -19.22 -9.92 1.88
C ILE A 196 -20.21 -10.59 2.83
N GLU A 197 -21.30 -9.92 3.21
CA GLU A 197 -22.39 -10.51 4.02
C GLU A 197 -23.04 -11.70 3.31
N SER A 198 -23.22 -11.62 1.99
CA SER A 198 -23.71 -12.75 1.17
C SER A 198 -22.74 -13.93 1.19
N MET A 199 -21.42 -13.69 1.18
CA MET A 199 -20.42 -14.76 1.32
C MET A 199 -20.55 -15.48 2.67
N ALA A 200 -20.77 -14.74 3.75
CA ALA A 200 -21.00 -15.30 5.08
C ALA A 200 -22.32 -16.08 5.15
N ALA A 201 -23.40 -15.55 4.55
CA ALA A 201 -24.70 -16.22 4.50
C ALA A 201 -24.65 -17.54 3.70
N GLN A 202 -23.84 -17.62 2.67
CA GLN A 202 -23.63 -18.82 1.87
C GLN A 202 -22.54 -19.76 2.43
N GLY A 203 -21.89 -19.39 3.55
CA GLY A 203 -20.89 -20.23 4.20
C GLY A 203 -19.55 -20.31 3.47
N THR A 204 -19.25 -19.39 2.55
CA THR A 204 -17.94 -19.31 1.89
C THR A 204 -16.88 -18.62 2.73
N ILE A 205 -17.32 -17.83 3.72
CA ILE A 205 -16.52 -17.28 4.82
C ILE A 205 -17.28 -17.51 6.14
N SER A 206 -16.59 -17.42 7.28
CA SER A 206 -17.25 -17.52 8.59
C SER A 206 -17.94 -16.20 8.97
N LYS A 207 -18.88 -16.25 9.92
CA LYS A 207 -19.52 -15.01 10.41
C LYS A 207 -18.54 -14.11 11.16
N GLU A 208 -17.59 -14.71 11.85
CA GLU A 208 -16.54 -14.03 12.60
C GLU A 208 -15.60 -13.25 11.66
N ASP A 209 -15.51 -13.64 10.38
CA ASP A 209 -14.71 -12.91 9.38
C ASP A 209 -15.27 -11.52 9.08
N LEU A 210 -16.56 -11.27 9.35
CA LEU A 210 -17.16 -9.94 9.21
C LEU A 210 -16.58 -8.93 10.20
N ASP A 211 -16.09 -9.39 11.35
CA ASP A 211 -15.50 -8.56 12.41
C ASP A 211 -14.03 -8.19 12.14
N LEU A 212 -13.45 -8.70 11.05
CA LEU A 212 -12.07 -8.37 10.66
C LEU A 212 -11.90 -6.92 10.20
N VAL A 213 -13.00 -6.26 9.84
CA VAL A 213 -12.98 -4.95 9.20
C VAL A 213 -13.92 -3.98 9.90
N LEU A 214 -13.42 -2.80 10.26
CA LEU A 214 -14.25 -1.69 10.72
C LEU A 214 -14.69 -0.83 9.53
N LEU A 215 -16.00 -0.76 9.25
CA LEU A 215 -16.56 0.16 8.26
C LEU A 215 -17.04 1.44 8.95
N THR A 216 -16.48 2.61 8.59
CA THR A 216 -16.83 3.89 9.22
C THR A 216 -16.68 5.07 8.26
N ASP A 217 -17.36 6.19 8.59
CA ASP A 217 -17.17 7.52 8.01
C ASP A 217 -16.53 8.51 9.00
N ASP A 218 -16.27 8.04 10.24
CA ASP A 218 -15.71 8.85 11.32
C ASP A 218 -14.22 8.55 11.50
N ILE A 219 -13.39 9.58 11.32
CA ILE A 219 -11.94 9.48 11.48
C ILE A 219 -11.55 9.22 12.93
N GLU A 220 -12.24 9.81 13.89
CA GLU A 220 -11.93 9.61 15.32
C GLU A 220 -12.26 8.16 15.74
N GLU A 221 -13.37 7.61 15.26
CA GLU A 221 -13.72 6.19 15.48
C GLU A 221 -12.64 5.28 14.89
N ALA A 222 -12.22 5.53 13.64
CA ALA A 222 -11.16 4.78 12.97
C ALA A 222 -9.84 4.82 13.76
N MET A 223 -9.40 6.02 14.15
CA MET A 223 -8.14 6.21 14.88
C MET A 223 -8.20 5.64 16.30
N HIS A 224 -9.37 5.71 16.95
CA HIS A 224 -9.60 5.10 18.25
C HIS A 224 -9.47 3.57 18.18
N HIS A 225 -10.12 2.94 17.19
CA HIS A 225 -10.05 1.50 16.96
C HIS A 225 -8.59 1.05 16.73
N ILE A 226 -7.85 1.75 15.88
CA ILE A 226 -6.42 1.48 15.62
C ILE A 226 -5.60 1.62 16.90
N ARG A 227 -5.79 2.72 17.65
CA ARG A 227 -5.05 2.98 18.91
C ARG A 227 -5.32 1.92 19.95
N GLN A 228 -6.57 1.53 20.16
CA GLN A 228 -6.95 0.49 21.11
C GLN A 228 -6.25 -0.82 20.80
N TYR A 229 -6.29 -1.24 19.54
CA TYR A 229 -5.63 -2.48 19.12
C TYR A 229 -4.12 -2.44 19.33
N ILE A 230 -3.47 -1.35 18.91
CA ILE A 230 -2.01 -1.19 19.06
C ILE A 230 -1.62 -1.21 20.53
N THR A 231 -2.34 -0.50 21.39
CA THR A 231 -2.04 -0.44 22.83
C THR A 231 -2.22 -1.80 23.52
N ALA A 232 -3.22 -2.58 23.11
CA ALA A 232 -3.50 -3.90 23.69
C ALA A 232 -2.47 -4.96 23.24
N ASN A 233 -1.95 -4.87 22.01
CA ASN A 233 -1.20 -5.96 21.41
C ASN A 233 0.31 -5.69 21.24
N TYR A 234 0.74 -4.43 21.33
CA TYR A 234 2.13 -4.06 21.08
C TYR A 234 2.74 -3.24 22.20
N GLN A 235 3.96 -3.60 22.60
CA GLN A 235 4.81 -2.78 23.45
C GLN A 235 5.81 -2.02 22.57
N ILE A 236 5.71 -0.69 22.55
CA ILE A 236 6.65 0.17 21.81
C ILE A 236 7.98 0.17 22.55
N LYS A 237 8.92 -0.69 22.13
CA LYS A 237 10.29 -0.68 22.64
C LYS A 237 11.17 0.14 21.70
N LYS A 238 11.88 1.15 22.21
CA LYS A 238 12.93 1.83 21.46
C LYS A 238 14.02 0.82 21.11
N ARG A 239 14.18 0.47 19.84
CA ARG A 239 15.30 -0.34 19.37
C ARG A 239 16.53 0.53 19.18
N TRP A 240 17.69 0.04 19.61
CA TRP A 240 18.98 0.61 19.23
C TRP A 240 19.17 0.43 17.72
N ARG A 241 19.46 1.54 17.03
CA ARG A 241 19.68 1.54 15.58
C ARG A 241 21.14 1.16 15.31
N ILE A 242 21.40 -0.10 15.03
CA ILE A 242 22.69 -0.56 14.53
C ILE A 242 22.60 -0.58 13.00
N PRO A 243 23.31 0.28 12.27
CA PRO A 243 23.32 0.26 10.80
C PRO A 243 23.95 -1.06 10.32
N TRP A 244 23.24 -1.76 9.45
CA TRP A 244 23.72 -2.97 8.82
C TRP A 244 23.62 -2.77 7.29
N LEU A 245 24.50 -3.41 6.50
CA LEU A 245 24.50 -3.27 5.03
C LEU A 245 24.67 -1.82 4.51
N PHE A 246 25.53 -1.01 5.14
CA PHE A 246 25.80 0.37 4.71
C PHE A 246 24.54 1.29 4.68
N GLU A 247 23.61 1.06 5.55
CA GLU A 247 22.39 1.87 5.68
C GLU A 247 22.75 3.29 6.12
N LYS A 248 22.19 4.29 5.41
CA LYS A 248 22.29 5.70 5.82
C LYS A 248 21.16 6.02 6.79
N ARG A 249 21.49 6.80 7.83
CA ARG A 249 20.49 7.37 8.77
C ARG A 249 19.62 8.40 8.07
#